data_daeed18538e86797a158002ddbfe8c44
#
_entry.id   daeed18538e86797a158002ddbfe8c44
#
_cell.length_a   1.000
_cell.length_b   1.000
_cell.length_c   1.000
_cell.angle_alpha   90.00
_cell.angle_beta   90.00
_cell.angle_gamma   90.00
#
_symmetry.space_group_name_H-M   'P 1'
#
loop_
_entity.id
_entity.type
_entity.pdbx_description
1 polymer ?
#
loop_
_entity_poly.entity_id
_entity_poly.type
_entity_poly.pdbx_seq_one_letter_code
_entity_poly.pdbx_strand_id
1 'polypeptide(L)'
;MDTDVSTDQFLPLNRAPLVLALILALTMVIAVLVGARMFYDKVARQPVAMSAIDSPDASSPECSTLIDRLPSSLLGHRRTDIAEPAPAGAAAWSSNSTESITLRCGVSLPLQYTTLSHTIDAAGSTWLRVVDATPGANLETWYSVNRHPAVAVTTTRAALGSHANPVDDLGESMSDLSTVAVNPHPAPLATLESAGTEDRCDALLSALPNTLGDFTRLDAASVTASGLPAASAAWTAEGQEPVVLRCGVAPAPGHAPAAPAPRAHPHP
;
A
#
# COMPACT_ATOMS: atom_id res chain seq x y z
N MET A 1 -84.68 27.36 -33.82
CA MET A 1 -83.64 26.32 -33.67
C MET A 1 -82.41 27.04 -33.19
N ASP A 2 -82.44 27.40 -31.88
CA ASP A 2 -81.36 28.15 -31.20
C ASP A 2 -80.34 27.14 -30.66
N THR A 3 -79.11 27.24 -31.16
CA THR A 3 -77.95 26.48 -30.65
C THR A 3 -77.30 27.30 -29.59
N ASP A 4 -77.56 26.90 -28.36
CA ASP A 4 -76.94 27.47 -27.14
C ASP A 4 -75.45 27.04 -27.14
N VAL A 5 -74.59 28.03 -27.32
CA VAL A 5 -73.12 27.88 -27.22
C VAL A 5 -72.77 28.01 -25.74
N SER A 6 -72.54 26.87 -25.08
CA SER A 6 -72.04 26.82 -23.72
C SER A 6 -70.66 27.48 -23.66
N THR A 7 -70.61 28.64 -23.06
CA THR A 7 -69.34 29.34 -22.70
C THR A 7 -68.67 28.59 -21.59
N ASP A 8 -67.57 27.89 -21.90
CA ASP A 8 -66.70 27.23 -20.90
C ASP A 8 -66.20 28.32 -19.92
N GLN A 9 -66.72 28.25 -18.69
CA GLN A 9 -66.21 29.05 -17.56
C GLN A 9 -64.85 28.51 -17.17
N PHE A 10 -63.79 29.13 -17.63
CA PHE A 10 -62.46 28.95 -17.10
C PHE A 10 -62.45 29.44 -15.64
N LEU A 11 -62.57 28.52 -14.70
CA LEU A 11 -62.38 28.77 -13.28
C LEU A 11 -60.99 29.36 -13.08
N PRO A 12 -60.81 30.52 -12.42
CA PRO A 12 -59.51 31.08 -12.15
C PRO A 12 -58.72 30.09 -11.30
N LEU A 13 -57.69 29.47 -11.89
CA LEU A 13 -56.77 28.59 -11.18
C LEU A 13 -56.16 29.41 -10.01
N ASN A 14 -56.56 29.04 -8.79
CA ASN A 14 -55.98 29.63 -7.58
C ASN A 14 -54.50 29.21 -7.53
N ARG A 15 -53.59 30.17 -7.82
CA ARG A 15 -52.13 29.90 -7.91
C ARG A 15 -51.49 29.75 -6.53
N ALA A 16 -52.21 30.12 -5.45
CA ALA A 16 -51.71 30.05 -4.08
C ALA A 16 -51.29 28.61 -3.66
N PRO A 17 -52.12 27.56 -3.85
CA PRO A 17 -51.70 26.19 -3.50
C PRO A 17 -50.53 25.70 -4.34
N LEU A 18 -50.41 26.12 -5.60
CA LEU A 18 -49.30 25.75 -6.48
C LEU A 18 -47.97 26.37 -6.01
N VAL A 19 -48.00 27.65 -5.62
CA VAL A 19 -46.82 28.33 -5.05
C VAL A 19 -46.44 27.72 -3.71
N LEU A 20 -47.41 27.41 -2.83
CA LEU A 20 -47.15 26.76 -1.56
C LEU A 20 -46.52 25.34 -1.76
N ALA A 21 -47.05 24.56 -2.68
CA ALA A 21 -46.50 23.23 -3.01
C ALA A 21 -45.05 23.33 -3.55
N LEU A 22 -44.77 24.34 -4.39
CA LEU A 22 -43.42 24.59 -4.91
C LEU A 22 -42.44 24.97 -3.80
N ILE A 23 -42.83 25.85 -2.88
CA ILE A 23 -42.03 26.26 -1.73
C ILE A 23 -41.74 25.03 -0.83
N LEU A 24 -42.75 24.22 -0.55
CA LEU A 24 -42.60 22.99 0.25
C LEU A 24 -41.67 21.97 -0.43
N ALA A 25 -41.80 21.78 -1.71
CA ALA A 25 -40.92 20.88 -2.47
C ALA A 25 -39.46 21.39 -2.45
N LEU A 26 -39.26 22.71 -2.64
CA LEU A 26 -37.92 23.31 -2.62
C LEU A 26 -37.27 23.21 -1.24
N THR A 27 -38.03 23.50 -0.17
CA THR A 27 -37.52 23.37 1.20
C THR A 27 -37.21 21.94 1.56
N MET A 28 -37.99 20.96 1.09
CA MET A 28 -37.71 19.55 1.30
C MET A 28 -36.42 19.13 0.59
N VAL A 29 -36.22 19.54 -0.68
CA VAL A 29 -34.98 19.25 -1.42
C VAL A 29 -33.75 19.84 -0.73
N ILE A 30 -33.84 21.11 -0.30
CA ILE A 30 -32.76 21.77 0.45
C ILE A 30 -32.49 21.03 1.76
N ALA A 31 -33.51 20.64 2.49
CA ALA A 31 -33.37 19.92 3.77
C ALA A 31 -32.67 18.54 3.55
N VAL A 32 -33.05 17.82 2.49
CA VAL A 32 -32.41 16.55 2.14
C VAL A 32 -30.95 16.76 1.76
N LEU A 33 -30.64 17.76 0.93
CA LEU A 33 -29.26 18.06 0.52
C LEU A 33 -28.38 18.48 1.71
N VAL A 34 -28.90 19.33 2.58
CA VAL A 34 -28.19 19.76 3.80
C VAL A 34 -28.01 18.58 4.76
N GLY A 35 -29.05 17.78 4.97
CA GLY A 35 -29.00 16.58 5.80
C GLY A 35 -28.00 15.54 5.27
N ALA A 36 -28.01 15.29 3.97
CA ALA A 36 -27.06 14.40 3.32
C ALA A 36 -25.61 14.92 3.50
N ARG A 37 -25.39 16.22 3.24
CA ARG A 37 -24.07 16.83 3.44
C ARG A 37 -23.59 16.71 4.89
N MET A 38 -24.44 17.01 5.87
CA MET A 38 -24.09 16.86 7.29
C MET A 38 -23.78 15.40 7.67
N PHE A 39 -24.53 14.46 7.11
CA PHE A 39 -24.29 13.03 7.33
C PHE A 39 -22.95 12.60 6.73
N TYR A 40 -22.64 12.95 5.47
CA TYR A 40 -21.37 12.64 4.82
C TYR A 40 -20.18 13.31 5.55
N ASP A 41 -20.32 14.57 5.98
CA ASP A 41 -19.30 15.26 6.77
C ASP A 41 -19.05 14.58 8.13
N LYS A 42 -20.08 13.98 8.75
CA LYS A 42 -19.94 13.25 10.00
C LYS A 42 -19.26 11.89 9.81
N VAL A 43 -19.58 11.17 8.73
CA VAL A 43 -18.92 9.90 8.37
C VAL A 43 -17.46 10.14 7.99
N ALA A 44 -17.17 11.19 7.25
CA ALA A 44 -15.80 11.57 6.87
C ALA A 44 -14.91 11.95 8.07
N ARG A 45 -15.50 12.31 9.21
CA ARG A 45 -14.79 12.66 10.45
C ARG A 45 -14.70 11.51 11.45
N GLN A 46 -15.04 10.28 11.06
CA GLN A 46 -14.83 9.13 11.95
C GLN A 46 -13.33 8.92 12.16
N PRO A 47 -12.88 8.72 13.41
CA PRO A 47 -11.49 8.43 13.69
C PRO A 47 -11.02 7.19 12.95
N VAL A 48 -9.82 7.25 12.40
CA VAL A 48 -9.19 6.12 11.69
C VAL A 48 -8.63 5.13 12.70
N ALA A 49 -9.07 3.88 12.64
CA ALA A 49 -8.49 2.82 13.44
C ALA A 49 -7.12 2.41 12.90
N MET A 50 -6.13 2.31 13.78
CA MET A 50 -4.77 1.89 13.43
C MET A 50 -4.37 0.67 14.26
N SER A 51 -3.88 -0.39 13.59
CA SER A 51 -3.30 -1.55 14.30
C SER A 51 -1.96 -1.19 14.93
N ALA A 52 -1.60 -1.83 16.03
CA ALA A 52 -0.25 -1.70 16.58
C ALA A 52 0.77 -2.35 15.64
N ILE A 53 1.86 -1.62 15.33
CA ILE A 53 3.04 -2.15 14.65
C ILE A 53 4.29 -1.78 15.47
N ASP A 54 5.37 -2.51 15.26
CA ASP A 54 6.63 -2.24 15.95
C ASP A 54 7.17 -0.87 15.54
N SER A 55 7.23 0.05 16.49
CA SER A 55 7.60 1.44 16.30
C SER A 55 8.43 1.92 17.50
N PRO A 56 9.66 1.42 17.66
CA PRO A 56 10.49 1.66 18.85
C PRO A 56 10.80 3.14 19.08
N ASP A 57 10.93 3.93 18.01
CA ASP A 57 11.29 5.36 18.07
C ASP A 57 10.06 6.29 17.97
N ALA A 58 8.84 5.75 18.06
CA ALA A 58 7.60 6.53 17.85
C ALA A 58 7.44 7.72 18.83
N SER A 59 8.02 7.62 20.02
CA SER A 59 7.97 8.68 21.04
C SER A 59 9.19 9.61 21.01
N SER A 60 10.04 9.54 19.97
CA SER A 60 11.20 10.41 19.85
C SER A 60 10.80 11.87 19.61
N PRO A 61 11.65 12.84 19.97
CA PRO A 61 11.42 14.26 19.67
C PRO A 61 11.30 14.53 18.17
N GLU A 62 12.06 13.81 17.33
CA GLU A 62 12.05 13.91 15.88
C GLU A 62 10.69 13.49 15.32
N CYS A 63 10.11 12.39 15.83
CA CYS A 63 8.76 11.97 15.45
C CYS A 63 7.69 12.97 15.89
N SER A 64 7.82 13.56 17.09
CA SER A 64 6.89 14.59 17.55
C SER A 64 6.94 15.82 16.64
N THR A 65 8.14 16.27 16.29
CA THR A 65 8.36 17.41 15.38
C THR A 65 7.79 17.12 13.98
N LEU A 66 8.02 15.91 13.44
CA LEU A 66 7.46 15.49 12.18
C LEU A 66 5.93 15.58 12.20
N ILE A 67 5.28 14.99 13.22
CA ILE A 67 3.82 14.96 13.33
C ILE A 67 3.21 16.37 13.37
N ASP A 68 3.87 17.31 14.05
CA ASP A 68 3.41 18.70 14.15
C ASP A 68 3.54 19.46 12.81
N ARG A 69 4.48 19.07 11.95
CA ARG A 69 4.74 19.70 10.64
C ARG A 69 4.00 19.04 9.49
N LEU A 70 3.31 17.93 9.73
CA LEU A 70 2.55 17.25 8.68
C LEU A 70 1.43 18.13 8.12
N PRO A 71 1.16 18.05 6.81
CA PRO A 71 0.14 18.85 6.16
C PRO A 71 -1.26 18.54 6.70
N SER A 72 -2.12 19.56 6.71
CA SER A 72 -3.54 19.41 7.08
C SER A 72 -4.35 18.64 6.04
N SER A 73 -3.81 18.43 4.83
CA SER A 73 -4.39 17.63 3.76
C SER A 73 -3.29 16.89 3.02
N LEU A 74 -3.50 15.63 2.71
CA LEU A 74 -2.59 14.79 1.93
C LEU A 74 -3.37 14.11 0.81
N LEU A 75 -2.96 14.26 -0.44
CA LEU A 75 -3.66 13.79 -1.64
C LEU A 75 -5.16 14.17 -1.68
N GLY A 76 -5.52 15.35 -1.15
CA GLY A 76 -6.90 15.80 -1.06
C GLY A 76 -7.70 15.28 0.13
N HIS A 77 -7.17 14.31 0.90
CA HIS A 77 -7.77 13.82 2.14
C HIS A 77 -7.41 14.74 3.31
N ARG A 78 -8.39 15.05 4.16
CA ARG A 78 -8.17 15.92 5.33
C ARG A 78 -7.58 15.14 6.48
N ARG A 79 -6.71 15.81 7.27
CA ARG A 79 -6.24 15.29 8.54
C ARG A 79 -7.41 14.96 9.45
N THR A 80 -7.39 13.80 10.06
CA THR A 80 -8.45 13.28 10.94
C THR A 80 -7.87 12.70 12.21
N ASP A 81 -8.71 12.51 13.21
CA ASP A 81 -8.33 11.89 14.48
C ASP A 81 -8.08 10.38 14.28
N ILE A 82 -7.23 9.83 15.14
CA ILE A 82 -6.98 8.40 15.25
C ILE A 82 -7.84 7.85 16.37
N ALA A 83 -8.45 6.68 16.16
CA ALA A 83 -9.25 6.01 17.19
C ALA A 83 -8.40 5.58 18.39
N GLU A 84 -8.93 5.76 19.59
CA GLU A 84 -8.22 5.37 20.81
C GLU A 84 -8.18 3.82 20.99
N PRO A 85 -7.06 3.27 21.49
CA PRO A 85 -5.84 3.97 21.88
C PRO A 85 -4.99 4.38 20.68
N ALA A 86 -4.76 5.70 20.52
CA ALA A 86 -3.95 6.24 19.43
C ALA A 86 -2.46 5.93 19.66
N PRO A 87 -1.75 5.33 18.68
CA PRO A 87 -0.32 5.09 18.82
C PRO A 87 0.48 6.39 18.76
N ALA A 88 1.58 6.47 19.51
CA ALA A 88 2.51 7.57 19.41
C ALA A 88 3.09 7.69 17.99
N GLY A 89 3.54 8.89 17.61
CA GLY A 89 4.18 9.13 16.31
C GLY A 89 3.30 8.82 15.09
N ALA A 90 1.97 8.90 15.25
CA ALA A 90 1.03 8.55 14.19
C ALA A 90 0.19 9.73 13.72
N ALA A 91 -0.20 9.71 12.45
CA ALA A 91 -1.12 10.65 11.84
C ALA A 91 -2.03 9.94 10.84
N ALA A 92 -3.20 10.51 10.58
CA ALA A 92 -4.14 9.96 9.61
C ALA A 92 -4.84 11.06 8.81
N TRP A 93 -5.16 10.73 7.55
CA TRP A 93 -5.99 11.55 6.66
C TRP A 93 -7.08 10.66 6.07
N SER A 94 -8.26 11.22 5.89
CA SER A 94 -9.39 10.43 5.40
C SER A 94 -10.43 11.33 4.73
N SER A 95 -11.12 10.81 3.73
CA SER A 95 -12.33 11.38 3.13
C SER A 95 -13.58 10.58 3.50
N ASN A 96 -13.42 9.28 3.80
CA ASN A 96 -14.48 8.36 4.20
C ASN A 96 -13.86 7.10 4.82
N SER A 97 -14.68 6.11 5.16
CA SER A 97 -14.23 4.89 5.83
C SER A 97 -13.34 3.96 4.98
N THR A 98 -13.26 4.16 3.67
CA THR A 98 -12.48 3.33 2.74
C THR A 98 -11.29 4.05 2.13
N GLU A 99 -11.29 5.38 2.17
CA GLU A 99 -10.23 6.23 1.63
C GLU A 99 -9.46 6.85 2.78
N SER A 100 -8.45 6.15 3.25
CA SER A 100 -7.60 6.61 4.35
C SER A 100 -6.12 6.46 4.02
N ILE A 101 -5.34 7.41 4.52
CA ILE A 101 -3.88 7.39 4.51
C ILE A 101 -3.45 7.49 5.96
N THR A 102 -2.52 6.66 6.38
CA THR A 102 -1.95 6.69 7.71
C THR A 102 -0.44 6.82 7.65
N LEU A 103 0.13 7.60 8.56
CA LEU A 103 1.57 7.74 8.70
C LEU A 103 1.98 7.29 10.09
N ARG A 104 3.11 6.60 10.18
CA ARG A 104 3.79 6.23 11.43
C ARG A 104 5.25 6.62 11.36
N CYS A 105 5.73 7.29 12.36
CA CYS A 105 7.12 7.61 12.56
C CYS A 105 7.75 6.65 13.57
N GLY A 106 9.03 6.36 13.42
CA GLY A 106 9.79 5.53 14.34
C GLY A 106 9.57 4.04 14.17
N VAL A 107 9.13 3.61 12.98
CA VAL A 107 8.89 2.19 12.68
C VAL A 107 10.19 1.43 12.47
N SER A 108 10.19 0.12 12.77
CA SER A 108 11.20 -0.80 12.29
C SER A 108 11.03 -1.04 10.79
N LEU A 109 12.14 -1.11 10.04
CA LEU A 109 12.07 -1.46 8.62
C LEU A 109 11.63 -2.93 8.44
N PRO A 110 10.81 -3.21 7.41
CA PRO A 110 10.32 -4.57 7.21
C PRO A 110 11.42 -5.51 6.72
N LEU A 111 11.30 -6.80 7.03
CA LEU A 111 12.21 -7.84 6.55
C LEU A 111 12.24 -7.97 5.01
N GLN A 112 11.22 -7.47 4.33
CA GLN A 112 11.13 -7.38 2.88
C GLN A 112 12.15 -6.38 2.29
N TYR A 113 12.76 -5.49 3.10
CA TYR A 113 13.82 -4.63 2.63
C TYR A 113 15.12 -5.43 2.48
N THR A 114 15.33 -5.98 1.30
CA THR A 114 16.48 -6.84 0.97
C THR A 114 17.34 -6.24 -0.13
N THR A 115 18.49 -6.84 -0.40
CA THR A 115 19.37 -6.43 -1.51
C THR A 115 18.72 -6.59 -2.91
N LEU A 116 17.55 -7.22 -3.00
CA LEU A 116 16.75 -7.35 -4.23
C LEU A 116 15.59 -6.35 -4.28
N SER A 117 15.41 -5.52 -3.26
CA SER A 117 14.29 -4.59 -3.18
C SER A 117 14.43 -3.44 -4.16
N HIS A 118 13.33 -3.15 -4.85
CA HIS A 118 13.17 -1.93 -5.64
C HIS A 118 12.85 -0.74 -4.72
N THR A 119 13.66 0.31 -4.78
CA THR A 119 13.41 1.56 -4.06
C THR A 119 13.14 2.70 -5.03
N ILE A 120 12.39 3.69 -4.57
CA ILE A 120 11.95 4.85 -5.35
C ILE A 120 12.37 6.12 -4.60
N ASP A 121 13.01 7.05 -5.29
CA ASP A 121 13.32 8.36 -4.72
C ASP A 121 12.15 9.32 -4.93
N ALA A 122 11.59 9.81 -3.84
CA ALA A 122 10.47 10.75 -3.83
C ALA A 122 10.54 11.64 -2.58
N ALA A 123 10.09 12.88 -2.68
CA ALA A 123 10.03 13.81 -1.54
C ALA A 123 11.36 13.95 -0.78
N GLY A 124 12.50 13.88 -1.49
CA GLY A 124 13.84 13.98 -0.91
C GLY A 124 14.26 12.77 -0.06
N SER A 125 13.55 11.68 -0.13
CA SER A 125 13.83 10.42 0.60
C SER A 125 13.77 9.23 -0.34
N THR A 126 14.43 8.13 0.06
CA THR A 126 14.36 6.85 -0.65
C THR A 126 13.31 5.97 0.02
N TRP A 127 12.39 5.44 -0.76
CA TRP A 127 11.24 4.70 -0.27
C TRP A 127 11.21 3.26 -0.78
N LEU A 128 10.89 2.34 0.10
CA LEU A 128 10.50 0.97 -0.22
C LEU A 128 8.99 0.90 -0.26
N ARG A 129 8.42 0.53 -1.40
CA ARG A 129 6.99 0.21 -1.52
C ARG A 129 6.76 -1.26 -1.23
N VAL A 130 5.79 -1.55 -0.39
CA VAL A 130 5.33 -2.92 -0.07
C VAL A 130 3.82 -2.98 -0.29
N VAL A 131 3.39 -3.84 -1.20
CA VAL A 131 1.98 -4.08 -1.49
C VAL A 131 1.51 -5.29 -0.68
N ASP A 132 0.34 -5.18 -0.04
CA ASP A 132 -0.26 -6.30 0.67
C ASP A 132 -0.71 -7.38 -0.35
N ALA A 133 -0.06 -8.54 -0.30
CA ALA A 133 -0.32 -9.66 -1.18
C ALA A 133 -1.58 -10.47 -0.81
N THR A 134 -2.27 -10.11 0.27
CA THR A 134 -3.51 -10.79 0.69
C THR A 134 -4.59 -10.61 -0.38
N PRO A 135 -5.21 -11.70 -0.87
CA PRO A 135 -6.27 -11.58 -1.87
C PRO A 135 -7.40 -10.65 -1.40
N GLY A 136 -7.69 -9.62 -2.21
CA GLY A 136 -8.70 -8.60 -1.90
C GLY A 136 -8.20 -7.44 -1.02
N ALA A 137 -6.99 -7.50 -0.49
CA ALA A 137 -6.36 -6.34 0.12
C ALA A 137 -6.05 -5.29 -0.95
N ASN A 138 -6.29 -4.02 -0.61
CA ASN A 138 -6.00 -2.88 -1.47
C ASN A 138 -5.07 -1.89 -0.74
N LEU A 139 -4.16 -2.43 0.07
CA LEU A 139 -3.24 -1.67 0.89
C LEU A 139 -1.83 -1.70 0.30
N GLU A 140 -1.15 -0.58 0.40
CA GLU A 140 0.28 -0.50 0.18
C GLU A 140 0.91 0.37 1.26
N THR A 141 2.13 0.03 1.64
CA THR A 141 2.91 0.77 2.63
C THR A 141 4.24 1.20 2.04
N TRP A 142 4.57 2.45 2.25
CA TRP A 142 5.81 3.07 1.80
C TRP A 142 6.70 3.36 3.01
N TYR A 143 7.89 2.74 3.08
CA TYR A 143 8.84 2.90 4.16
C TYR A 143 10.01 3.77 3.71
N SER A 144 10.33 4.84 4.46
CA SER A 144 11.54 5.61 4.20
C SER A 144 12.77 4.81 4.68
N VAL A 145 13.61 4.36 3.72
CA VAL A 145 14.75 3.47 4.02
C VAL A 145 16.07 4.24 4.26
N ASN A 146 16.07 5.55 4.07
CA ASN A 146 17.25 6.40 4.27
C ASN A 146 17.03 7.53 5.30
N ARG A 147 15.99 7.43 6.14
CA ARG A 147 15.68 8.40 7.18
C ARG A 147 15.68 7.75 8.56
N HIS A 148 16.06 8.53 9.57
CA HIS A 148 15.98 8.13 10.97
C HIS A 148 15.37 9.27 11.81
N PRO A 149 14.35 8.98 12.59
CA PRO A 149 13.52 7.75 12.61
C PRO A 149 12.88 7.41 11.27
N ALA A 150 12.71 6.10 10.98
CA ALA A 150 12.06 5.68 9.75
C ALA A 150 10.55 5.97 9.78
N VAL A 151 10.00 6.30 8.63
CA VAL A 151 8.58 6.63 8.47
C VAL A 151 7.90 5.62 7.56
N ALA A 152 6.71 5.18 7.95
CA ALA A 152 5.85 4.34 7.13
C ALA A 152 4.56 5.09 6.79
N VAL A 153 4.20 5.12 5.50
CA VAL A 153 2.94 5.67 5.00
C VAL A 153 2.14 4.55 4.37
N THR A 154 0.98 4.25 4.94
CA THR A 154 0.07 3.22 4.42
C THR A 154 -1.14 3.89 3.80
N THR A 155 -1.49 3.46 2.60
CA THR A 155 -2.64 3.99 1.85
C THR A 155 -3.46 2.85 1.25
N THR A 156 -4.76 3.10 1.05
CA THR A 156 -5.59 2.26 0.20
C THR A 156 -5.44 2.71 -1.26
N ARG A 157 -5.65 1.80 -2.20
CA ARG A 157 -5.68 2.16 -3.63
C ARG A 157 -6.73 3.24 -3.94
N ALA A 158 -7.86 3.22 -3.23
CA ALA A 158 -8.92 4.22 -3.37
C ALA A 158 -8.44 5.60 -2.92
N ALA A 159 -7.72 5.69 -1.80
CA ALA A 159 -7.17 6.95 -1.29
C ALA A 159 -6.01 7.47 -2.15
N LEU A 160 -5.22 6.58 -2.74
CA LEU A 160 -4.16 6.97 -3.68
C LEU A 160 -4.74 7.58 -4.97
N GLY A 161 -5.90 7.09 -5.44
CA GLY A 161 -6.57 7.59 -6.65
C GLY A 161 -5.68 7.49 -7.89
N SER A 162 -5.41 8.62 -8.55
CA SER A 162 -4.55 8.72 -9.73
C SER A 162 -3.10 9.15 -9.42
N HIS A 163 -2.75 9.33 -8.14
CA HIS A 163 -1.40 9.71 -7.74
C HIS A 163 -0.43 8.52 -7.88
N ALA A 164 0.81 8.81 -8.25
CA ALA A 164 1.84 7.77 -8.41
C ALA A 164 2.30 7.20 -7.07
N ASN A 165 2.30 8.03 -6.02
CA ASN A 165 2.72 7.65 -4.66
C ASN A 165 2.02 8.53 -3.61
N PRO A 166 1.99 8.11 -2.33
CA PRO A 166 1.36 8.88 -1.27
C PRO A 166 2.33 9.85 -0.56
N VAL A 167 3.58 9.99 -1.00
CA VAL A 167 4.63 10.63 -0.20
C VAL A 167 5.15 11.95 -0.78
N ASP A 168 4.78 12.33 -2.01
CA ASP A 168 5.32 13.52 -2.68
C ASP A 168 5.11 14.81 -1.87
N ASP A 169 3.97 14.97 -1.22
CA ASP A 169 3.65 16.15 -0.41
C ASP A 169 4.28 16.14 0.99
N LEU A 170 5.07 15.12 1.35
CA LEU A 170 5.70 15.00 2.67
C LEU A 170 7.12 15.55 2.73
N GLY A 171 7.70 15.97 1.60
CA GLY A 171 9.11 16.35 1.51
C GLY A 171 9.53 17.42 2.51
N GLU A 172 8.73 18.47 2.68
CA GLU A 172 9.02 19.54 3.64
C GLU A 172 9.00 19.02 5.10
N SER A 173 7.98 18.22 5.45
CA SER A 173 7.84 17.66 6.80
C SER A 173 8.96 16.66 7.12
N MET A 174 9.44 15.92 6.13
CA MET A 174 10.51 14.93 6.25
C MET A 174 11.93 15.54 6.29
N SER A 175 12.07 16.82 5.95
CA SER A 175 13.38 17.47 5.78
C SER A 175 14.23 17.51 7.04
N ASP A 176 13.60 17.53 8.21
CA ASP A 176 14.28 17.58 9.52
C ASP A 176 14.76 16.20 10.00
N LEU A 177 14.29 15.12 9.40
CA LEU A 177 14.76 13.79 9.75
C LEU A 177 16.17 13.56 9.22
N SER A 178 17.02 12.96 10.05
CA SER A 178 18.41 12.65 9.68
C SER A 178 18.45 11.69 8.50
N THR A 179 19.34 11.95 7.54
CA THR A 179 19.63 11.00 6.47
C THR A 179 20.64 9.97 7.00
N VAL A 180 20.31 8.69 6.84
CA VAL A 180 21.13 7.57 7.29
C VAL A 180 21.30 6.56 6.16
N ALA A 181 22.41 5.84 6.16
CA ALA A 181 22.57 4.67 5.30
C ALA A 181 22.10 3.43 6.07
N VAL A 182 20.99 2.84 5.64
CA VAL A 182 20.52 1.57 6.19
C VAL A 182 20.82 0.47 5.21
N ASN A 183 21.55 -0.55 5.66
CA ASN A 183 21.83 -1.71 4.84
C ASN A 183 20.57 -2.60 4.73
N PRO A 184 20.16 -2.99 3.51
CA PRO A 184 19.11 -3.95 3.33
C PRO A 184 19.51 -5.32 3.90
N HIS A 185 18.53 -6.15 4.24
CA HIS A 185 18.76 -7.54 4.59
C HIS A 185 19.36 -8.31 3.40
N PRO A 186 20.09 -9.40 3.66
CA PRO A 186 20.51 -10.31 2.57
C PRO A 186 19.31 -10.77 1.76
N ALA A 187 19.53 -11.02 0.48
CA ALA A 187 18.51 -11.63 -0.38
C ALA A 187 18.02 -12.96 0.22
N PRO A 188 16.75 -13.34 0.00
CA PRO A 188 16.26 -14.64 0.44
C PRO A 188 17.16 -15.76 -0.06
N LEU A 189 17.40 -16.78 0.76
CA LEU A 189 18.27 -17.94 0.50
C LEU A 189 19.77 -17.61 0.35
N ALA A 190 20.21 -16.36 0.41
CA ALA A 190 21.62 -15.99 0.20
C ALA A 190 22.56 -16.64 1.23
N THR A 191 22.11 -16.82 2.46
CA THR A 191 22.91 -17.33 3.58
C THR A 191 22.89 -18.85 3.73
N LEU A 192 22.14 -19.59 2.90
CA LEU A 192 22.13 -21.05 2.95
C LEU A 192 23.48 -21.63 2.56
N GLU A 193 23.87 -22.74 3.17
CA GLU A 193 25.10 -23.43 2.83
C GLU A 193 25.02 -24.12 1.46
N SER A 194 26.15 -24.15 0.74
CA SER A 194 26.30 -24.86 -0.52
C SER A 194 26.57 -26.34 -0.30
N ALA A 195 25.98 -27.20 -1.16
CA ALA A 195 26.29 -28.62 -1.21
C ALA A 195 27.54 -28.93 -2.09
N GLY A 196 28.15 -27.93 -2.73
CA GLY A 196 29.26 -28.12 -3.63
C GLY A 196 28.88 -28.81 -4.97
N THR A 197 27.62 -28.69 -5.39
CA THR A 197 27.08 -29.34 -6.61
C THR A 197 26.48 -28.29 -7.57
N GLU A 198 26.92 -27.05 -7.48
CA GLU A 198 26.41 -25.91 -8.26
C GLU A 198 26.66 -26.07 -9.76
N ASP A 199 27.74 -26.78 -10.16
CA ASP A 199 28.10 -27.13 -11.56
C ASP A 199 26.99 -27.93 -12.27
N ARG A 200 26.14 -28.63 -11.52
CA ARG A 200 25.01 -29.40 -12.06
C ARG A 200 23.75 -28.56 -12.29
N CYS A 201 23.78 -27.30 -11.89
CA CYS A 201 22.61 -26.39 -11.93
C CYS A 201 22.42 -25.71 -13.28
N ASP A 202 23.41 -25.67 -14.16
CA ASP A 202 23.38 -24.89 -15.40
C ASP A 202 22.20 -25.23 -16.31
N ALA A 203 21.90 -26.54 -16.46
CA ALA A 203 20.77 -26.98 -17.26
C ALA A 203 19.42 -26.51 -16.68
N LEU A 204 19.30 -26.54 -15.36
CA LEU A 204 18.11 -26.02 -14.69
C LEU A 204 18.00 -24.50 -14.88
N LEU A 205 19.06 -23.76 -14.58
CA LEU A 205 19.04 -22.30 -14.64
C LEU A 205 18.77 -21.77 -16.04
N SER A 206 19.30 -22.46 -17.08
CA SER A 206 19.04 -22.08 -18.47
C SER A 206 17.61 -22.38 -18.93
N ALA A 207 16.95 -23.36 -18.33
CA ALA A 207 15.55 -23.71 -18.62
C ALA A 207 14.51 -22.86 -17.88
N LEU A 208 14.93 -22.00 -16.92
CA LEU A 208 14.02 -21.18 -16.15
C LEU A 208 13.37 -20.08 -17.01
N PRO A 209 12.07 -19.78 -16.79
CA PRO A 209 11.35 -18.77 -17.54
C PRO A 209 11.86 -17.35 -17.22
N ASN A 210 11.68 -16.43 -18.17
CA ASN A 210 12.03 -15.02 -17.98
C ASN A 210 10.98 -14.28 -17.14
N THR A 211 9.77 -14.80 -17.03
CA THR A 211 8.67 -14.19 -16.25
C THR A 211 7.97 -15.24 -15.42
N LEU A 212 7.50 -14.84 -14.22
CA LEU A 212 6.62 -15.62 -13.32
C LEU A 212 5.43 -14.74 -12.96
N GLY A 213 4.33 -14.82 -13.71
CA GLY A 213 3.24 -13.88 -13.58
C GLY A 213 3.75 -12.45 -13.85
N ASP A 214 3.59 -11.55 -12.89
CA ASP A 214 4.03 -10.14 -12.99
C ASP A 214 5.52 -9.94 -12.67
N PHE A 215 6.23 -10.99 -12.26
CA PHE A 215 7.65 -10.92 -11.91
C PHE A 215 8.53 -11.10 -13.12
N THR A 216 9.59 -10.28 -13.22
CA THR A 216 10.60 -10.33 -14.28
C THR A 216 11.91 -10.86 -13.71
N ARG A 217 12.54 -11.78 -14.45
CA ARG A 217 13.82 -12.38 -14.08
C ARG A 217 14.94 -11.36 -14.15
N LEU A 218 15.77 -11.32 -13.11
CA LEU A 218 16.99 -10.53 -13.09
C LEU A 218 18.08 -11.20 -13.94
N ASP A 219 18.95 -10.38 -14.53
CA ASP A 219 20.16 -10.86 -15.18
C ASP A 219 21.20 -11.37 -14.17
N ALA A 220 22.19 -12.12 -14.65
CA ALA A 220 23.20 -12.74 -13.80
C ALA A 220 24.06 -11.71 -13.04
N ALA A 221 24.28 -10.53 -13.60
CA ALA A 221 25.06 -9.46 -12.94
C ALA A 221 24.28 -8.89 -11.76
N SER A 222 23.00 -8.63 -11.93
CA SER A 222 22.09 -8.16 -10.87
C SER A 222 21.93 -9.20 -9.76
N VAL A 223 21.81 -10.49 -10.10
CA VAL A 223 21.78 -11.60 -9.14
C VAL A 223 23.06 -11.61 -8.30
N THR A 224 24.23 -11.51 -8.94
CA THR A 224 25.52 -11.48 -8.24
C THR A 224 25.67 -10.23 -7.35
N ALA A 225 25.27 -9.07 -7.85
CA ALA A 225 25.33 -7.82 -7.13
C ALA A 225 24.43 -7.82 -5.87
N SER A 226 23.36 -8.61 -5.87
CA SER A 226 22.48 -8.79 -4.69
C SER A 226 23.08 -9.70 -3.59
N GLY A 227 24.26 -10.26 -3.81
CA GLY A 227 24.90 -11.19 -2.87
C GLY A 227 24.42 -12.63 -2.96
N LEU A 228 23.62 -12.96 -3.98
CA LEU A 228 23.22 -14.35 -4.26
C LEU A 228 24.37 -15.11 -4.94
N PRO A 229 24.58 -16.40 -4.60
CA PRO A 229 25.53 -17.25 -5.29
C PRO A 229 25.18 -17.44 -6.79
N ALA A 230 26.18 -17.75 -7.61
CA ALA A 230 26.03 -17.90 -9.06
C ALA A 230 24.96 -18.93 -9.48
N ALA A 231 24.79 -20.02 -8.70
CA ALA A 231 23.75 -21.02 -8.94
C ALA A 231 22.36 -20.57 -8.45
N SER A 232 22.01 -19.30 -8.64
CA SER A 232 20.73 -18.71 -8.22
C SER A 232 20.04 -18.03 -9.39
N ALA A 233 18.72 -17.90 -9.27
CA ALA A 233 17.90 -17.04 -10.10
C ALA A 233 16.93 -16.24 -9.22
N ALA A 234 16.62 -15.02 -9.61
CA ALA A 234 15.68 -14.17 -8.89
C ALA A 234 14.74 -13.48 -9.89
N TRP A 235 13.50 -13.30 -9.45
CA TRP A 235 12.48 -12.52 -10.16
C TRP A 235 11.95 -11.46 -9.22
N THR A 236 11.78 -10.28 -9.73
CA THR A 236 11.28 -9.14 -8.96
C THR A 236 10.05 -8.53 -9.62
N ALA A 237 9.15 -7.99 -8.80
CA ALA A 237 8.05 -7.14 -9.22
C ALA A 237 7.95 -5.96 -8.24
N GLU A 238 7.50 -4.82 -8.73
CA GLU A 238 7.42 -3.60 -7.92
C GLU A 238 6.44 -3.76 -6.76
N GLY A 239 6.90 -3.45 -5.55
CA GLY A 239 6.11 -3.54 -4.33
C GLY A 239 5.86 -4.96 -3.83
N GLN A 240 6.47 -5.98 -4.40
CA GLN A 240 6.31 -7.38 -4.01
C GLN A 240 7.64 -7.99 -3.54
N GLU A 241 7.54 -9.01 -2.69
CA GLU A 241 8.71 -9.78 -2.29
C GLU A 241 9.31 -10.52 -3.49
N PRO A 242 10.65 -10.56 -3.62
CA PRO A 242 11.31 -11.26 -4.71
C PRO A 242 11.08 -12.77 -4.63
N VAL A 243 10.92 -13.42 -5.78
CA VAL A 243 10.98 -14.88 -5.89
C VAL A 243 12.42 -15.28 -6.15
N VAL A 244 12.99 -16.12 -5.28
CA VAL A 244 14.37 -16.57 -5.40
C VAL A 244 14.41 -18.10 -5.51
N LEU A 245 15.19 -18.59 -6.49
CA LEU A 245 15.55 -19.98 -6.61
C LEU A 245 17.05 -20.10 -6.38
N ARG A 246 17.46 -21.04 -5.54
CA ARG A 246 18.87 -21.41 -5.36
C ARG A 246 19.04 -22.90 -5.54
N CYS A 247 19.93 -23.28 -6.44
CA CYS A 247 20.32 -24.66 -6.71
C CYS A 247 21.60 -25.03 -5.93
N GLY A 248 21.82 -26.29 -5.65
CA GLY A 248 23.02 -26.75 -4.97
C GLY A 248 23.10 -26.43 -3.49
N VAL A 249 21.96 -26.29 -2.83
CA VAL A 249 21.85 -26.02 -1.38
C VAL A 249 22.10 -27.30 -0.58
N ALA A 250 22.83 -27.21 0.52
CA ALA A 250 23.00 -28.30 1.46
C ALA A 250 21.64 -28.77 2.03
N PRO A 251 21.44 -30.08 2.25
CA PRO A 251 20.22 -30.58 2.88
C PRO A 251 19.99 -29.95 4.25
N ALA A 252 18.74 -29.71 4.60
CA ALA A 252 18.41 -29.24 5.94
C ALA A 252 18.86 -30.27 7.02
N PRO A 253 19.36 -29.81 8.18
CA PRO A 253 19.75 -30.71 9.26
C PRO A 253 18.63 -31.69 9.58
N GLY A 254 18.94 -32.99 9.60
CA GLY A 254 17.96 -34.06 9.90
C GLY A 254 17.18 -34.60 8.69
N HIS A 255 17.36 -34.04 7.51
CA HIS A 255 16.80 -34.61 6.27
C HIS A 255 17.91 -35.31 5.47
N ALA A 256 17.99 -36.65 5.60
CA ALA A 256 18.78 -37.44 4.67
C ALA A 256 18.14 -37.33 3.27
N PRO A 257 18.95 -37.16 2.19
CA PRO A 257 18.43 -37.23 0.82
C PRO A 257 17.72 -38.56 0.62
N ALA A 258 16.53 -38.55 0.04
CA ALA A 258 15.83 -39.79 -0.29
C ALA A 258 16.73 -40.66 -1.18
N ALA A 259 16.95 -41.91 -0.79
CA ALA A 259 17.72 -42.85 -1.57
C ALA A 259 17.15 -42.92 -3.01
N PRO A 260 17.98 -42.90 -4.07
CA PRO A 260 17.47 -43.00 -5.44
C PRO A 260 16.66 -44.30 -5.57
N ALA A 261 15.47 -44.19 -6.14
CA ALA A 261 14.62 -45.34 -6.38
C ALA A 261 15.39 -46.42 -7.15
N PRO A 262 15.30 -47.70 -6.75
CA PRO A 262 15.99 -48.78 -7.43
C PRO A 262 15.57 -48.79 -8.91
N ARG A 263 16.55 -48.77 -9.82
CA ARG A 263 16.28 -48.89 -11.25
C ARG A 263 15.54 -50.21 -11.46
N ALA A 264 14.34 -50.14 -12.04
CA ALA A 264 13.64 -51.33 -12.47
C ALA A 264 14.55 -52.08 -13.50
N HIS A 265 14.97 -53.27 -13.15
CA HIS A 265 15.68 -54.16 -14.11
C HIS A 265 14.62 -54.54 -15.17
N PRO A 266 14.94 -54.42 -16.46
CA PRO A 266 14.11 -55.01 -17.50
C PRO A 266 14.14 -56.54 -17.30
N HIS A 267 12.96 -57.12 -17.18
CA HIS A 267 12.81 -58.55 -17.18
C HIS A 267 13.20 -59.10 -18.56
N PRO A 268 13.90 -60.28 -18.66
CA PRO A 268 14.28 -60.89 -19.90
C PRO A 268 13.09 -61.38 -20.73
#